data_66acfaecaba5b55f4802b44e6f40175f
#
_entry.id   66acfaecaba5b55f4802b44e6f40175f
#
_cell.length_a   1.000
_cell.length_b   1.000
_cell.length_c   1.000
_cell.angle_alpha   90.00
_cell.angle_beta   90.00
_cell.angle_gamma   90.00
#
_symmetry.space_group_name_H-M   'P 1'
#
loop_
_entity.id
_entity.type
_entity.pdbx_description
1 polymer ?
#
loop_
_entity_poly.entity_id
_entity_poly.type
_entity_poly.pdbx_seq_one_letter_code
_entity_poly.pdbx_strand_id
1 'polypeptide(L)'
;MNRTILLLLVAGLFLTGVASAQDYLEEPIDSPGTITGRVVLNGEAPAPLKLLITKDVEVCGLGYRERVEVDVDENNGLKNVVVFIEDVPSGKAWSEASVESSINQETCRFQPHIRVMRNGIDIDVINSDETLHNIHAYELIG
;
A
#
# COMPACT_ATOMS: atom_id res chain seq x y z
N MET A 1 17.50 -56.36 -43.04
CA MET A 1 17.84 -56.09 -41.62
C MET A 1 17.31 -54.70 -41.29
N ASN A 2 16.07 -54.67 -40.78
CA ASN A 2 15.38 -53.39 -40.42
C ASN A 2 15.66 -53.05 -38.99
N ARG A 3 16.30 -51.88 -38.77
CA ARG A 3 16.48 -51.30 -37.44
C ARG A 3 15.38 -50.25 -37.23
N THR A 4 14.35 -50.62 -36.49
CA THR A 4 13.27 -49.75 -36.07
C THR A 4 13.78 -48.93 -34.87
N ILE A 5 13.93 -47.61 -35.04
CA ILE A 5 14.29 -46.66 -33.99
C ILE A 5 12.99 -46.29 -33.27
N LEU A 6 12.85 -46.71 -32.01
CA LEU A 6 11.74 -46.36 -31.12
C LEU A 6 12.05 -45.00 -30.47
N LEU A 7 11.40 -43.93 -30.93
CA LEU A 7 11.45 -42.59 -30.32
C LEU A 7 10.48 -42.56 -29.11
N LEU A 8 11.04 -42.58 -27.90
CA LEU A 8 10.31 -42.33 -26.67
C LEU A 8 10.14 -40.80 -26.48
N LEU A 9 8.93 -40.30 -26.78
CA LEU A 9 8.51 -38.92 -26.43
C LEU A 9 8.16 -38.88 -24.93
N VAL A 10 9.06 -38.36 -24.12
CA VAL A 10 8.77 -38.06 -22.72
C VAL A 10 8.04 -36.69 -22.70
N ALA A 11 6.72 -36.72 -22.61
CA ALA A 11 5.90 -35.57 -22.37
C ALA A 11 6.03 -35.16 -20.88
N GLY A 12 6.89 -34.20 -20.59
CA GLY A 12 7.01 -33.60 -19.27
C GLY A 12 5.77 -32.74 -18.99
N LEU A 13 4.89 -33.23 -18.12
CA LEU A 13 3.72 -32.52 -17.62
C LEU A 13 4.24 -31.45 -16.62
N PHE A 14 4.43 -30.20 -17.07
CA PHE A 14 4.65 -29.08 -16.17
C PHE A 14 3.32 -28.76 -15.48
N LEU A 15 3.14 -29.27 -14.26
CA LEU A 15 2.11 -28.75 -13.35
C LEU A 15 2.56 -27.35 -12.90
N THR A 16 2.11 -26.32 -13.61
CA THR A 16 2.14 -24.95 -13.08
C THR A 16 1.09 -24.87 -11.98
N GLY A 17 1.55 -24.96 -10.73
CA GLY A 17 0.70 -24.68 -9.59
C GLY A 17 0.28 -23.21 -9.66
N VAL A 18 -1.00 -22.96 -9.97
CA VAL A 18 -1.61 -21.64 -9.76
C VAL A 18 -1.71 -21.47 -8.26
N ALA A 19 -0.91 -20.60 -7.68
CA ALA A 19 -1.11 -20.15 -6.31
C ALA A 19 -2.46 -19.42 -6.29
N SER A 20 -3.51 -20.07 -5.83
CA SER A 20 -4.79 -19.43 -5.56
C SER A 20 -4.58 -18.56 -4.31
N ALA A 21 -4.76 -17.25 -4.45
CA ALA A 21 -4.92 -16.41 -3.28
C ALA A 21 -6.12 -16.98 -2.49
N GLN A 22 -5.89 -17.33 -1.23
CA GLN A 22 -6.96 -17.86 -0.40
C GLN A 22 -7.89 -16.70 -0.06
N ASP A 23 -9.17 -16.82 -0.46
CA ASP A 23 -10.19 -15.83 -0.14
C ASP A 23 -10.39 -15.77 1.39
N TYR A 24 -10.38 -14.57 1.94
CA TYR A 24 -10.68 -14.34 3.35
C TYR A 24 -12.15 -14.67 3.63
N LEU A 25 -12.39 -15.57 4.60
CA LEU A 25 -13.73 -15.95 5.00
C LEU A 25 -14.21 -15.11 6.18
N GLU A 26 -15.27 -14.33 5.96
CA GLU A 26 -15.91 -13.57 7.02
C GLU A 26 -16.74 -14.48 7.92
N GLU A 27 -16.49 -14.42 9.23
CA GLU A 27 -17.23 -15.19 10.23
C GLU A 27 -17.49 -14.37 11.50
N PRO A 28 -18.59 -14.64 12.22
CA PRO A 28 -18.87 -14.00 13.50
C PRO A 28 -17.81 -14.36 14.54
N ILE A 29 -17.29 -13.36 15.24
CA ILE A 29 -16.34 -13.55 16.34
C ILE A 29 -16.96 -13.04 17.63
N ASP A 30 -17.34 -13.95 18.51
CA ASP A 30 -18.00 -13.62 19.80
C ASP A 30 -17.08 -12.93 20.81
N SER A 31 -15.80 -13.30 20.81
CA SER A 31 -14.81 -12.77 21.76
C SER A 31 -13.52 -12.39 21.03
N PRO A 32 -13.49 -11.21 20.39
CA PRO A 32 -12.33 -10.76 19.65
C PRO A 32 -11.17 -10.38 20.57
N GLY A 33 -9.95 -10.80 20.18
CA GLY A 33 -8.72 -10.32 20.80
C GLY A 33 -8.34 -8.93 20.28
N THR A 34 -7.42 -8.30 21.01
CA THR A 34 -6.81 -7.02 20.60
C THR A 34 -5.30 -7.14 20.71
N ILE A 35 -4.61 -6.71 19.66
CA ILE A 35 -3.16 -6.56 19.64
C ILE A 35 -2.86 -5.08 19.66
N THR A 36 -2.05 -4.63 20.61
CA THR A 36 -1.58 -3.25 20.69
C THR A 36 -0.06 -3.22 20.69
N GLY A 37 0.48 -2.18 20.08
CA GLY A 37 1.93 -2.02 19.99
C GLY A 37 2.31 -0.61 19.55
N ARG A 38 3.60 -0.34 19.54
CA ARG A 38 4.18 0.89 19.06
C ARG A 38 5.43 0.56 18.25
N VAL A 39 5.50 1.11 17.06
CA VAL A 39 6.72 1.05 16.24
C VAL A 39 7.54 2.29 16.55
N VAL A 40 8.81 2.10 16.88
CA VAL A 40 9.72 3.19 17.24
C VAL A 40 10.95 3.17 16.34
N LEU A 41 11.45 4.35 16.00
CA LEU A 41 12.72 4.50 15.31
C LEU A 41 13.87 4.34 16.31
N ASN A 42 14.78 3.44 16.03
CA ASN A 42 16.01 3.31 16.80
C ASN A 42 17.12 4.15 16.14
N GLY A 43 17.37 5.32 16.69
CA GLY A 43 18.32 6.29 16.17
C GLY A 43 17.68 7.65 15.89
N GLU A 44 18.33 8.44 15.07
CA GLU A 44 17.83 9.76 14.66
C GLU A 44 17.15 9.70 13.29
N ALA A 45 16.02 10.40 13.16
CA ALA A 45 15.36 10.58 11.88
C ALA A 45 16.26 11.44 10.97
N PRO A 46 16.35 11.12 9.66
CA PRO A 46 17.07 11.96 8.72
C PRO A 46 16.40 13.33 8.61
N ALA A 47 17.20 14.35 8.34
CA ALA A 47 16.68 15.68 8.10
C ALA A 47 15.75 15.70 6.87
N PRO A 48 14.64 16.46 6.89
CA PRO A 48 13.75 16.57 5.75
C PRO A 48 14.46 17.07 4.50
N LEU A 49 14.09 16.53 3.35
CA LEU A 49 14.56 17.01 2.06
C LEU A 49 13.86 18.30 1.68
N LYS A 50 14.61 19.30 1.24
CA LYS A 50 14.05 20.57 0.75
C LYS A 50 13.84 20.50 -0.75
N LEU A 51 12.58 20.59 -1.17
CA LEU A 51 12.16 20.56 -2.56
C LEU A 51 11.74 21.97 -3.00
N LEU A 52 12.40 22.50 -4.03
CA LEU A 52 12.05 23.80 -4.58
C LEU A 52 10.70 23.71 -5.30
N ILE A 53 9.78 24.61 -4.97
CA ILE A 53 8.49 24.75 -5.64
C ILE A 53 8.71 25.62 -6.88
N THR A 54 8.46 25.07 -8.06
CA THR A 54 8.74 25.73 -9.36
C THR A 54 7.50 25.98 -10.19
N LYS A 55 6.34 25.44 -9.78
CA LYS A 55 5.06 25.59 -10.50
C LYS A 55 3.95 25.86 -9.50
N ASP A 56 2.89 26.49 -9.97
CA ASP A 56 1.65 26.73 -9.24
C ASP A 56 1.92 27.32 -7.83
N VAL A 57 2.86 28.27 -7.76
CA VAL A 57 3.37 28.82 -6.49
C VAL A 57 2.29 29.51 -5.67
N GLU A 58 1.23 30.00 -6.31
CA GLU A 58 0.07 30.62 -5.67
C GLU A 58 -0.73 29.59 -4.84
N VAL A 59 -0.70 28.34 -5.25
CA VAL A 59 -1.43 27.22 -4.61
C VAL A 59 -0.48 26.37 -3.77
N CYS A 60 0.66 26.00 -4.34
CA CYS A 60 1.63 25.08 -3.71
C CYS A 60 2.55 25.78 -2.70
N GLY A 61 2.60 27.12 -2.71
CA GLY A 61 3.46 27.95 -1.86
C GLY A 61 4.75 28.39 -2.53
N LEU A 62 5.41 29.37 -1.92
CA LEU A 62 6.65 29.97 -2.41
C LEU A 62 7.89 29.31 -1.77
N GLY A 63 8.96 29.18 -2.56
CA GLY A 63 10.26 28.74 -2.09
C GLY A 63 10.41 27.23 -2.00
N TYR A 64 10.66 26.71 -0.82
CA TYR A 64 10.90 25.30 -0.59
C TYR A 64 9.83 24.68 0.28
N ARG A 65 9.46 23.45 -0.04
CA ARG A 65 8.70 22.60 0.90
C ARG A 65 9.60 21.46 1.41
N GLU A 66 9.32 21.03 2.61
CA GLU A 66 10.00 19.89 3.20
C GLU A 66 9.27 18.60 2.84
N ARG A 67 10.07 17.58 2.44
CA ARG A 67 9.63 16.21 2.32
C ARG A 67 10.28 15.41 3.45
N VAL A 68 9.47 15.01 4.40
CA VAL A 68 9.87 14.15 5.52
C VAL A 68 9.81 12.71 5.04
N GLU A 69 10.94 12.02 4.99
CA GLU A 69 11.00 10.62 4.56
C GLU A 69 10.76 9.64 5.70
N VAL A 70 11.17 10.02 6.91
CA VAL A 70 10.95 9.27 8.14
C VAL A 70 10.30 10.21 9.15
N ASP A 71 8.98 10.10 9.29
CA ASP A 71 8.21 10.95 10.20
C ASP A 71 8.06 10.28 11.56
N VAL A 72 8.46 10.97 12.61
CA VAL A 72 8.40 10.50 13.99
C VAL A 72 7.70 11.50 14.88
N ASP A 73 7.10 11.02 15.96
CA ASP A 73 6.59 11.87 17.03
C ASP A 73 7.70 12.25 18.04
N GLU A 74 7.35 13.02 19.05
CA GLU A 74 8.25 13.50 20.12
C GLU A 74 8.93 12.38 20.95
N ASN A 75 8.40 11.16 20.87
CA ASN A 75 8.92 9.97 21.56
C ASN A 75 9.47 8.93 20.57
N ASN A 76 9.93 9.35 19.41
CA ASN A 76 10.43 8.50 18.34
C ASN A 76 9.42 7.46 17.81
N GLY A 77 8.14 7.62 18.07
CA GLY A 77 7.11 6.77 17.46
C GLY A 77 7.06 7.03 15.95
N LEU A 78 7.27 5.97 15.18
CA LEU A 78 7.29 6.04 13.73
C LEU A 78 5.85 6.21 13.20
N LYS A 79 5.60 7.26 12.43
CA LYS A 79 4.32 7.52 11.78
C LYS A 79 4.25 6.82 10.42
N ASN A 80 3.03 6.73 9.88
CA ASN A 80 2.79 6.17 8.55
C ASN A 80 3.32 4.73 8.37
N VAL A 81 3.26 3.93 9.43
CA VAL A 81 3.61 2.51 9.42
C VAL A 81 2.34 1.68 9.34
N VAL A 82 2.31 0.73 8.45
CA VAL A 82 1.25 -0.28 8.37
C VAL A 82 1.76 -1.55 9.03
N VAL A 83 1.03 -2.03 10.04
CA VAL A 83 1.26 -3.32 10.70
C VAL A 83 0.08 -4.21 10.38
N PHE A 84 0.32 -5.38 9.87
CA PHE A 84 -0.73 -6.31 9.48
C PHE A 84 -0.38 -7.74 9.89
N ILE A 85 -1.38 -8.59 9.93
CA ILE A 85 -1.22 -10.02 10.17
C ILE A 85 -1.27 -10.72 8.83
N GLU A 86 -0.23 -11.50 8.53
CA GLU A 86 -0.16 -12.30 7.31
C GLU A 86 -0.98 -13.60 7.42
N ASP A 87 -1.41 -14.13 6.31
CA ASP A 87 -2.04 -15.44 6.16
C ASP A 87 -3.25 -15.67 7.07
N VAL A 88 -4.11 -14.67 7.21
CA VAL A 88 -5.35 -14.79 7.98
C VAL A 88 -6.44 -15.38 7.08
N PRO A 89 -6.84 -16.66 7.29
CA PRO A 89 -7.81 -17.32 6.42
C PRO A 89 -9.25 -16.89 6.69
N SER A 90 -9.57 -16.53 7.94
CA SER A 90 -10.91 -16.13 8.32
C SER A 90 -10.92 -15.17 9.52
N GLY A 91 -12.00 -14.48 9.72
CA GLY A 91 -12.19 -13.60 10.86
C GLY A 91 -13.37 -12.64 10.69
N LYS A 92 -13.30 -11.52 11.39
CA LYS A 92 -14.37 -10.51 11.35
C LYS A 92 -14.62 -9.98 9.95
N ALA A 93 -15.87 -9.66 9.67
CA ALA A 93 -16.24 -8.88 8.50
C ALA A 93 -15.46 -7.55 8.43
N TRP A 94 -15.23 -7.10 7.21
CA TRP A 94 -14.63 -5.79 6.99
C TRP A 94 -15.51 -4.68 7.56
N SER A 95 -14.90 -3.73 8.23
CA SER A 95 -15.63 -2.56 8.73
C SER A 95 -16.01 -1.63 7.56
N GLU A 96 -17.07 -0.83 7.72
CA GLU A 96 -17.46 0.18 6.72
C GLU A 96 -16.31 1.14 6.41
N ALA A 97 -15.53 1.54 7.41
CA ALA A 97 -14.36 2.39 7.21
C ALA A 97 -13.28 1.79 6.30
N SER A 98 -13.26 0.47 6.12
CA SER A 98 -12.32 -0.20 5.21
C SER A 98 -12.79 -0.21 3.76
N VAL A 99 -14.05 0.13 3.49
CA VAL A 99 -14.60 0.25 2.14
C VAL A 99 -14.61 1.70 1.64
N GLU A 100 -14.54 2.68 2.54
CA GLU A 100 -14.33 4.07 2.14
C GLU A 100 -12.87 4.28 1.77
N SER A 101 -12.63 4.61 0.53
CA SER A 101 -11.28 4.87 0.06
C SER A 101 -11.24 6.13 -0.78
N SER A 102 -10.58 7.16 -0.24
CA SER A 102 -10.34 8.40 -0.95
C SER A 102 -8.92 8.91 -0.74
N ILE A 103 -8.37 9.54 -1.74
CA ILE A 103 -7.12 10.30 -1.68
C ILE A 103 -7.45 11.71 -2.13
N ASN A 104 -7.14 12.71 -1.30
CA ASN A 104 -7.29 14.11 -1.65
C ASN A 104 -5.94 14.72 -2.01
N GLN A 105 -5.94 15.64 -2.94
CA GLN A 105 -4.84 16.57 -3.19
C GLN A 105 -5.23 17.93 -2.61
N GLU A 106 -4.47 18.36 -1.63
CA GLU A 106 -4.66 19.63 -0.96
C GLU A 106 -3.30 20.26 -0.62
N THR A 107 -3.12 21.51 -0.95
CA THR A 107 -1.82 22.21 -0.86
C THR A 107 -0.70 21.48 -1.57
N CYS A 108 -1.02 20.91 -2.74
CA CYS A 108 -0.13 20.13 -3.60
C CYS A 108 0.49 18.90 -2.91
N ARG A 109 -0.29 18.26 -2.06
CA ARG A 109 0.08 17.03 -1.34
C ARG A 109 -1.05 16.03 -1.38
N PHE A 110 -0.71 14.76 -1.48
CA PHE A 110 -1.66 13.68 -1.29
C PHE A 110 -1.94 13.49 0.21
N GLN A 111 -3.23 13.40 0.54
CA GLN A 111 -3.74 13.15 1.88
C GLN A 111 -4.81 12.06 1.85
N PRO A 112 -4.71 11.07 2.74
CA PRO A 112 -3.61 10.79 3.65
C PRO A 112 -2.34 10.33 2.92
N HIS A 113 -1.17 10.43 3.55
CA HIS A 113 0.10 9.98 2.98
C HIS A 113 0.14 8.46 2.72
N ILE A 114 -0.45 7.68 3.62
CA ILE A 114 -0.64 6.22 3.49
C ILE A 114 -2.13 5.92 3.61
N ARG A 115 -2.65 5.12 2.71
CA ARG A 115 -4.01 4.61 2.75
C ARG A 115 -3.98 3.08 2.68
N VAL A 116 -4.55 2.43 3.68
CA VAL A 116 -4.83 0.99 3.66
C VAL A 116 -6.26 0.81 3.20
N MET A 117 -6.47 -0.05 2.23
CA MET A 117 -7.79 -0.30 1.66
C MET A 117 -7.95 -1.77 1.29
N ARG A 118 -9.18 -2.22 1.21
CA ARG A 118 -9.51 -3.56 0.74
C ARG A 118 -9.21 -3.67 -0.76
N ASN A 119 -8.74 -4.84 -1.18
CA ASN A 119 -8.60 -5.14 -2.60
C ASN A 119 -9.98 -5.18 -3.30
N GLY A 120 -10.04 -4.67 -4.52
CA GLY A 120 -11.24 -4.70 -5.38
C GLY A 120 -12.29 -3.64 -5.08
N ILE A 121 -11.98 -2.62 -4.26
CA ILE A 121 -12.83 -1.44 -4.10
C ILE A 121 -12.31 -0.28 -4.95
N ASP A 122 -13.21 0.60 -5.32
CA ASP A 122 -12.86 1.85 -6.02
C ASP A 122 -12.18 2.83 -5.06
N ILE A 123 -11.32 3.69 -5.60
CA ILE A 123 -10.72 4.79 -4.89
C ILE A 123 -11.17 6.12 -5.47
N ASP A 124 -11.72 6.97 -4.61
CA ASP A 124 -12.04 8.34 -4.97
C ASP A 124 -10.80 9.21 -4.94
N VAL A 125 -10.54 9.90 -6.03
CA VAL A 125 -9.44 10.83 -6.13
C VAL A 125 -9.99 12.24 -6.20
N ILE A 126 -9.79 12.98 -5.12
CA ILE A 126 -10.31 14.33 -4.92
C ILE A 126 -9.19 15.33 -5.18
N ASN A 127 -9.49 16.44 -5.82
CA ASN A 127 -8.62 17.58 -5.95
C ASN A 127 -9.27 18.78 -5.27
N SER A 128 -8.74 19.21 -4.13
CA SER A 128 -9.19 20.38 -3.39
C SER A 128 -8.38 21.64 -3.68
N ASP A 129 -7.38 21.54 -4.53
CA ASP A 129 -6.58 22.67 -4.98
C ASP A 129 -7.20 23.36 -6.21
N GLU A 130 -6.93 24.65 -6.38
CA GLU A 130 -7.35 25.42 -7.56
C GLU A 130 -6.45 25.21 -8.79
N THR A 131 -5.62 24.17 -8.77
CA THR A 131 -4.74 23.78 -9.89
C THR A 131 -4.92 22.32 -10.25
N LEU A 132 -4.54 21.97 -11.48
CA LEU A 132 -4.62 20.58 -11.95
C LEU A 132 -3.46 19.75 -11.42
N HIS A 133 -3.79 18.58 -10.91
CA HIS A 133 -2.83 17.59 -10.49
C HIS A 133 -2.97 16.29 -11.31
N ASN A 134 -1.84 15.69 -11.63
CA ASN A 134 -1.78 14.39 -12.29
C ASN A 134 -1.51 13.29 -11.26
N ILE A 135 -2.23 12.19 -11.39
CA ILE A 135 -1.99 10.97 -10.61
C ILE A 135 -1.29 9.96 -11.49
N HIS A 136 -0.18 9.45 -11.00
CA HIS A 136 0.51 8.32 -11.59
C HIS A 136 0.50 7.18 -10.57
N ALA A 137 -0.11 6.06 -10.93
CA ALA A 137 -0.10 4.85 -10.11
C ALA A 137 1.05 3.95 -10.57
N TYR A 138 1.78 3.39 -9.62
CA TYR A 138 2.82 2.40 -9.87
C TYR A 138 2.57 1.21 -8.96
N GLU A 139 2.64 0.02 -9.51
CA GLU A 139 2.68 -1.21 -8.74
C GLU A 139 4.14 -1.54 -8.42
N LEU A 140 4.43 -1.69 -7.14
CA LEU A 140 5.72 -2.20 -6.68
C LEU A 140 5.58 -3.71 -6.54
N ILE A 141 6.11 -4.45 -7.50
CA ILE A 141 6.20 -5.90 -7.41
C ILE A 141 7.43 -6.22 -6.57
N GLY A 142 7.19 -6.78 -5.38
CA GLY A 142 8.23 -7.21 -4.46
C GLY A 142 8.81 -8.57 -4.81
#